data_df930895e72648fad9b993317eeb26b4
#
_entry.id   df930895e72648fad9b993317eeb26b4
#
_cell.length_a   1.000
_cell.length_b   1.000
_cell.length_c   1.000
_cell.angle_alpha   90.00
_cell.angle_beta   90.00
_cell.angle_gamma   90.00
#
_symmetry.space_group_name_H-M   'P 1'
#
loop_
_entity.id
_entity.type
_entity.pdbx_description
1 polymer ?
#
loop_
_entity_poly.entity_id
_entity_poly.type
_entity_poly.pdbx_seq_one_letter_code
_entity_poly.pdbx_strand_id
1 'polypeptide(L)'
;MSREGNTVIDTLTEAYKKKNRKIISKIYQGLQKRSGINTGYIKAKWEKELNIEISEEEWRSMWNAQHSSTSSKKWRIFGWKNLIRFFITPLIKSKFSKSQEQCWRQCGNMNADHSHIFWLCPKIQIFWGHVCTTVGKILGYTIPNNVMVLCVLNKNVIIKKDWYLCKILLMACKKAITKCWYKTEPPSINQWMDKVKEMCLMEKMTFSLRFRGATFLRKWEKWTAFIKSNVDATS
;
A
#
# COMPACT_ATOMS: atom_id res chain seq x y z
N MET A 1 -21.48 -43.68 6.82
CA MET A 1 -20.66 -42.55 6.35
C MET A 1 -21.07 -41.34 7.16
N SER A 2 -20.37 -41.10 8.27
CA SER A 2 -20.62 -40.01 9.22
C SER A 2 -20.04 -38.68 8.65
N ARG A 3 -20.91 -37.69 8.48
CA ARG A 3 -20.51 -36.31 8.19
C ARG A 3 -19.98 -35.65 9.50
N GLU A 4 -18.73 -35.83 9.80
CA GLU A 4 -18.05 -35.01 10.78
C GLU A 4 -17.76 -33.63 10.19
N GLY A 5 -18.73 -32.76 10.25
CA GLY A 5 -18.56 -31.34 9.98
C GLY A 5 -18.97 -30.57 11.21
N ASN A 6 -18.04 -30.27 12.13
CA ASN A 6 -18.30 -29.31 13.18
C ASN A 6 -18.91 -28.03 12.56
N THR A 7 -20.19 -27.81 12.79
CA THR A 7 -20.89 -26.64 12.30
C THR A 7 -20.42 -25.40 13.06
N VAL A 8 -20.64 -24.21 12.52
CA VAL A 8 -20.36 -22.94 13.25
C VAL A 8 -21.13 -22.92 14.56
N ILE A 9 -22.33 -23.55 14.57
CA ILE A 9 -23.19 -23.71 15.75
C ILE A 9 -22.51 -24.59 16.80
N ASP A 10 -21.88 -25.72 16.40
CA ASP A 10 -21.17 -26.61 17.32
C ASP A 10 -19.97 -25.89 17.96
N THR A 11 -19.24 -25.12 17.18
CA THR A 11 -18.10 -24.31 17.66
C THR A 11 -18.59 -23.21 18.64
N LEU A 12 -19.73 -22.60 18.38
CA LEU A 12 -20.38 -21.63 19.27
C LEU A 12 -20.82 -22.27 20.58
N THR A 13 -21.48 -23.42 20.49
CA THR A 13 -22.00 -24.16 21.64
C THR A 13 -20.86 -24.64 22.55
N GLU A 14 -19.77 -25.15 21.97
CA GLU A 14 -18.57 -25.52 22.74
C GLU A 14 -17.88 -24.32 23.39
N ALA A 15 -17.77 -23.22 22.65
CA ALA A 15 -17.14 -22.00 23.15
C ALA A 15 -17.96 -21.36 24.28
N TYR A 16 -19.29 -21.40 24.18
CA TYR A 16 -20.23 -20.95 25.22
C TYR A 16 -20.12 -21.81 26.49
N LYS A 17 -20.16 -23.13 26.35
CA LYS A 17 -19.99 -24.08 27.48
C LYS A 17 -18.68 -23.88 28.23
N LYS A 18 -17.59 -23.52 27.51
CA LYS A 18 -16.25 -23.32 28.11
C LYS A 18 -15.98 -21.89 28.61
N LYS A 19 -17.00 -21.01 28.69
CA LYS A 19 -16.84 -19.58 29.08
C LYS A 19 -15.65 -18.87 28.43
N ASN A 20 -15.42 -19.11 27.15
CA ASN A 20 -14.20 -18.73 26.48
C ASN A 20 -14.22 -17.26 26.05
N ARG A 21 -13.33 -16.43 26.60
CA ARG A 21 -13.23 -14.99 26.28
C ARG A 21 -12.87 -14.68 24.83
N LYS A 22 -12.50 -15.68 24.01
CA LYS A 22 -12.09 -15.52 22.59
C LYS A 22 -13.09 -16.16 21.61
N ILE A 23 -14.36 -16.25 21.96
CA ILE A 23 -15.41 -16.90 21.13
C ILE A 23 -15.42 -16.32 19.71
N ILE A 24 -15.50 -14.98 19.60
CA ILE A 24 -15.56 -14.29 18.30
C ILE A 24 -14.31 -14.63 17.44
N SER A 25 -13.12 -14.64 18.04
CA SER A 25 -11.90 -14.99 17.31
C SER A 25 -11.92 -16.44 16.81
N LYS A 26 -12.46 -17.38 17.58
CA LYS A 26 -12.57 -18.80 17.17
C LYS A 26 -13.59 -18.99 16.06
N ILE A 27 -14.73 -18.29 16.12
CA ILE A 27 -15.73 -18.30 15.05
C ILE A 27 -15.11 -17.76 13.77
N TYR A 28 -14.42 -16.62 13.86
CA TYR A 28 -13.75 -16.00 12.72
C TYR A 28 -12.70 -16.94 12.11
N GLN A 29 -11.90 -17.62 12.93
CA GLN A 29 -10.94 -18.64 12.48
C GLN A 29 -11.64 -19.84 11.83
N GLY A 30 -12.75 -20.29 12.39
CA GLY A 30 -13.57 -21.38 11.80
C GLY A 30 -14.17 -21.00 10.45
N LEU A 31 -14.72 -19.79 10.34
CA LEU A 31 -15.23 -19.25 9.08
C LEU A 31 -14.13 -19.05 8.04
N GLN A 32 -12.98 -18.54 8.43
CA GLN A 32 -11.82 -18.37 7.54
C GLN A 32 -11.31 -19.71 7.00
N LYS A 33 -11.23 -20.75 7.84
CA LYS A 33 -10.85 -22.11 7.39
C LYS A 33 -11.83 -22.71 6.39
N ARG A 34 -13.12 -22.41 6.54
CA ARG A 34 -14.17 -22.91 5.63
C ARG A 34 -14.28 -22.14 4.33
N SER A 35 -14.19 -20.82 4.41
CA SER A 35 -14.38 -19.95 3.25
C SER A 35 -13.12 -19.77 2.41
N GLY A 36 -11.99 -20.34 2.80
CA GLY A 36 -10.69 -20.23 2.14
C GLY A 36 -10.59 -18.94 1.35
N ILE A 37 -10.13 -17.83 1.95
CA ILE A 37 -10.06 -16.55 1.25
C ILE A 37 -9.14 -16.74 0.05
N ASN A 38 -9.73 -17.04 -1.09
CA ASN A 38 -8.98 -17.21 -2.32
C ASN A 38 -8.53 -15.84 -2.83
N THR A 39 -7.31 -15.46 -2.49
CA THR A 39 -6.68 -14.23 -3.00
C THR A 39 -5.96 -14.44 -4.32
N GLY A 40 -6.01 -15.64 -4.90
CA GLY A 40 -5.33 -16.01 -6.14
C GLY A 40 -5.73 -15.14 -7.32
N TYR A 41 -7.00 -14.71 -7.41
CA TYR A 41 -7.44 -13.79 -8.46
C TYR A 41 -6.77 -12.40 -8.36
N ILE A 42 -6.42 -11.94 -7.16
CA ILE A 42 -5.70 -10.67 -6.96
C ILE A 42 -4.24 -10.86 -7.37
N LYS A 43 -3.63 -11.99 -6.96
CA LYS A 43 -2.28 -12.37 -7.35
C LYS A 43 -2.15 -12.40 -8.87
N ALA A 44 -3.03 -13.14 -9.56
CA ALA A 44 -3.03 -13.26 -11.02
C ALA A 44 -3.14 -11.90 -11.73
N LYS A 45 -3.91 -10.95 -11.18
CA LYS A 45 -3.96 -9.58 -11.71
C LYS A 45 -2.63 -8.85 -11.57
N TRP A 46 -1.93 -9.01 -10.45
CA TRP A 46 -0.62 -8.41 -10.24
C TRP A 46 0.42 -9.05 -11.15
N GLU A 47 0.43 -10.37 -11.30
CA GLU A 47 1.32 -11.11 -12.20
C GLU A 47 1.16 -10.63 -13.65
N LYS A 48 -0.09 -10.53 -14.11
CA LYS A 48 -0.39 -10.03 -15.45
C LYS A 48 0.13 -8.60 -15.68
N GLU A 49 -0.09 -7.70 -14.72
CA GLU A 49 0.29 -6.29 -14.88
C GLU A 49 1.79 -6.04 -14.75
N LEU A 50 2.45 -6.81 -13.89
CA LEU A 50 3.89 -6.72 -13.68
C LEU A 50 4.68 -7.50 -14.73
N ASN A 51 3.99 -8.37 -15.49
CA ASN A 51 4.59 -9.36 -16.39
C ASN A 51 5.66 -10.20 -15.69
N ILE A 52 5.33 -10.69 -14.50
CA ILE A 52 6.19 -11.55 -13.67
C ILE A 52 5.36 -12.63 -13.02
N GLU A 53 5.98 -13.74 -12.71
CA GLU A 53 5.42 -14.76 -11.82
C GLU A 53 5.74 -14.41 -10.37
N ILE A 54 4.75 -14.49 -9.48
CA ILE A 54 4.88 -14.22 -8.04
C ILE A 54 4.74 -15.56 -7.32
N SER A 55 5.78 -16.01 -6.65
CA SER A 55 5.71 -17.23 -5.84
C SER A 55 4.71 -17.08 -4.68
N GLU A 56 4.23 -18.18 -4.13
CA GLU A 56 3.33 -18.15 -2.95
C GLU A 56 4.00 -17.52 -1.72
N GLU A 57 5.31 -17.67 -1.61
CA GLU A 57 6.10 -17.08 -0.53
C GLU A 57 6.21 -15.55 -0.69
N GLU A 58 6.50 -15.07 -1.89
CA GLU A 58 6.50 -13.63 -2.21
C GLU A 58 5.11 -13.02 -1.98
N TRP A 59 4.04 -13.72 -2.44
CA TRP A 59 2.67 -13.27 -2.24
C TRP A 59 2.32 -13.14 -0.76
N ARG A 60 2.67 -14.13 0.06
CA ARG A 60 2.50 -14.09 1.51
C ARG A 60 3.32 -12.97 2.15
N SER A 61 4.54 -12.77 1.68
CA SER A 61 5.41 -11.67 2.13
C SER A 61 4.81 -10.29 1.84
N MET A 62 4.18 -10.12 0.66
CA MET A 62 3.47 -8.88 0.30
C MET A 62 2.32 -8.57 1.27
N TRP A 63 1.52 -9.58 1.62
CA TRP A 63 0.44 -9.43 2.62
C TRP A 63 0.99 -9.04 3.99
N ASN A 64 2.00 -9.74 4.47
CA ASN A 64 2.63 -9.46 5.76
C ASN A 64 3.26 -8.06 5.80
N ALA A 65 3.83 -7.63 4.68
CA ALA A 65 4.42 -6.30 4.55
C ALA A 65 3.40 -5.18 4.75
N GLN A 66 2.12 -5.38 4.41
CA GLN A 66 1.09 -4.37 4.64
C GLN A 66 0.77 -4.20 6.14
N HIS A 67 0.82 -5.28 6.92
CA HIS A 67 0.60 -5.23 8.38
C HIS A 67 1.72 -4.51 9.12
N SER A 68 2.95 -4.57 8.63
CA SER A 68 4.14 -4.00 9.25
C SER A 68 4.62 -2.70 8.58
N SER A 69 3.91 -2.19 7.56
CA SER A 69 4.35 -1.06 6.74
C SER A 69 4.49 0.26 7.50
N THR A 70 3.68 0.47 8.53
CA THR A 70 3.66 1.71 9.33
C THR A 70 3.04 1.43 10.70
N SER A 71 3.31 2.28 11.68
CA SER A 71 2.67 2.22 13.00
C SER A 71 1.20 2.69 12.96
N SER A 72 0.80 3.47 11.97
CA SER A 72 -0.54 4.04 11.84
C SER A 72 -1.53 3.05 11.22
N LYS A 73 -2.62 2.74 11.94
CA LYS A 73 -3.71 1.88 11.44
C LYS A 73 -4.34 2.44 10.15
N LYS A 74 -4.56 3.74 10.08
CA LYS A 74 -5.13 4.44 8.89
C LYS A 74 -4.31 4.16 7.63
N TRP A 75 -2.99 4.26 7.73
CA TRP A 75 -2.09 4.07 6.61
C TRP A 75 -1.93 2.60 6.25
N ARG A 76 -1.96 1.69 7.23
CA ARG A 76 -1.99 0.24 6.95
C ARG A 76 -3.23 -0.17 6.16
N ILE A 77 -4.41 0.32 6.55
CA ILE A 77 -5.66 0.08 5.82
C ILE A 77 -5.56 0.64 4.39
N PHE A 78 -4.97 1.81 4.20
CA PHE A 78 -4.75 2.37 2.88
C PHE A 78 -3.83 1.49 2.03
N GLY A 79 -2.71 1.00 2.58
CA GLY A 79 -1.81 0.06 1.90
C GLY A 79 -2.52 -1.24 1.51
N TRP A 80 -3.32 -1.79 2.41
CA TRP A 80 -4.13 -2.97 2.13
C TRP A 80 -5.14 -2.73 1.00
N LYS A 81 -5.86 -1.60 1.01
CA LYS A 81 -6.78 -1.22 -0.07
C LYS A 81 -6.08 -1.13 -1.44
N ASN A 82 -4.83 -0.67 -1.46
CA ASN A 82 -4.04 -0.67 -2.69
C ASN A 82 -3.71 -2.09 -3.15
N LEU A 83 -3.28 -2.97 -2.23
CA LEU A 83 -2.93 -4.35 -2.55
C LEU A 83 -4.11 -5.11 -3.16
N ILE A 84 -5.31 -4.96 -2.58
CA ILE A 84 -6.53 -5.60 -3.09
C ILE A 84 -7.19 -4.85 -4.26
N ARG A 85 -6.57 -3.75 -4.75
CA ARG A 85 -7.07 -2.98 -5.89
C ARG A 85 -8.48 -2.41 -5.67
N PHE A 86 -8.73 -1.94 -4.47
CA PHE A 86 -10.04 -1.47 -3.99
C PHE A 86 -10.60 -0.26 -4.77
N PHE A 87 -9.74 0.54 -5.40
CA PHE A 87 -10.14 1.80 -6.01
C PHE A 87 -10.86 1.59 -7.35
N ILE A 88 -12.00 2.27 -7.52
CA ILE A 88 -12.75 2.26 -8.78
C ILE A 88 -11.97 3.07 -9.81
N THR A 89 -11.72 2.47 -10.97
CA THR A 89 -11.02 3.07 -12.11
C THR A 89 -12.01 3.41 -13.23
N PRO A 90 -11.63 4.22 -14.24
CA PRO A 90 -12.47 4.46 -15.41
C PRO A 90 -12.96 3.16 -16.05
N LEU A 91 -12.07 2.18 -16.24
CA LEU A 91 -12.43 0.86 -16.78
C LEU A 91 -13.48 0.13 -15.94
N ILE A 92 -13.40 0.22 -14.62
CA ILE A 92 -14.42 -0.39 -13.73
C ILE A 92 -15.71 0.41 -13.83
N LYS A 93 -15.63 1.73 -13.81
CA LYS A 93 -16.79 2.62 -13.90
C LYS A 93 -17.58 2.39 -15.19
N SER A 94 -16.89 2.27 -16.34
CA SER A 94 -17.52 2.00 -17.64
C SER A 94 -18.37 0.72 -17.67
N LYS A 95 -17.98 -0.31 -16.89
CA LYS A 95 -18.74 -1.57 -16.79
C LYS A 95 -20.09 -1.40 -16.08
N PHE A 96 -20.21 -0.44 -15.17
CA PHE A 96 -21.44 -0.17 -14.44
C PHE A 96 -22.31 0.90 -15.12
N SER A 97 -21.70 1.94 -15.70
CA SER A 97 -22.41 3.08 -16.31
C SER A 97 -22.84 2.83 -17.76
N LYS A 98 -22.42 1.70 -18.38
CA LYS A 98 -22.59 1.39 -19.80
C LYS A 98 -22.09 2.51 -20.75
N SER A 99 -21.28 3.44 -20.24
CA SER A 99 -20.64 4.52 -20.97
C SER A 99 -19.13 4.27 -21.05
N GLN A 100 -18.54 4.63 -22.19
CA GLN A 100 -17.08 4.58 -22.30
C GLN A 100 -16.46 5.70 -21.47
N GLU A 101 -15.67 5.33 -20.46
CA GLU A 101 -14.98 6.28 -19.59
C GLU A 101 -13.48 6.29 -19.96
N GLN A 102 -13.02 7.44 -20.41
CA GLN A 102 -11.59 7.65 -20.63
C GLN A 102 -10.83 7.92 -19.32
N CYS A 103 -9.52 7.86 -19.39
CA CYS A 103 -8.66 8.25 -18.27
C CYS A 103 -9.01 9.66 -17.77
N TRP A 104 -9.27 9.81 -16.49
CA TRP A 104 -9.64 11.09 -15.88
C TRP A 104 -8.59 12.20 -16.09
N ARG A 105 -7.33 11.82 -16.34
CA ARG A 105 -6.27 12.77 -16.70
C ARG A 105 -6.28 13.17 -18.17
N GLN A 106 -7.28 12.73 -18.93
CA GLN A 106 -7.43 13.09 -20.35
C GLN A 106 -6.17 12.79 -21.19
N CYS A 107 -5.57 11.63 -20.98
CA CYS A 107 -4.43 11.15 -21.77
C CYS A 107 -4.85 10.33 -23.00
N GLY A 108 -6.15 10.25 -23.31
CA GLY A 108 -6.69 9.51 -24.45
C GLY A 108 -6.89 8.00 -24.21
N ASN A 109 -6.46 7.44 -23.08
CA ASN A 109 -6.63 6.01 -22.81
C ASN A 109 -8.08 5.70 -22.39
N MET A 110 -8.77 4.85 -23.19
CA MET A 110 -10.16 4.42 -22.96
C MET A 110 -10.27 3.19 -22.06
N ASN A 111 -9.15 2.51 -21.76
CA ASN A 111 -9.09 1.32 -20.93
C ASN A 111 -8.28 1.56 -19.64
N ALA A 112 -8.44 2.74 -19.05
CA ALA A 112 -7.67 3.15 -17.88
C ALA A 112 -8.02 2.30 -16.66
N ASP A 113 -7.25 1.26 -16.44
CA ASP A 113 -7.33 0.33 -15.32
C ASP A 113 -6.52 0.81 -14.09
N HIS A 114 -6.35 -0.05 -13.12
CA HIS A 114 -5.59 0.25 -11.90
C HIS A 114 -4.12 0.58 -12.19
N SER A 115 -3.47 -0.20 -13.06
CA SER A 115 -2.08 0.03 -13.44
C SER A 115 -1.92 1.35 -14.19
N HIS A 116 -2.84 1.63 -15.11
CA HIS A 116 -2.81 2.89 -15.84
C HIS A 116 -2.92 4.09 -14.88
N ILE A 117 -3.91 4.09 -13.99
CA ILE A 117 -4.15 5.23 -13.10
C ILE A 117 -3.00 5.46 -12.10
N PHE A 118 -2.38 4.39 -11.59
CA PHE A 118 -1.31 4.53 -10.60
C PHE A 118 0.09 4.69 -11.21
N TRP A 119 0.36 4.11 -12.40
CA TRP A 119 1.74 4.00 -12.91
C TRP A 119 1.92 4.30 -14.40
N LEU A 120 1.01 3.83 -15.27
CA LEU A 120 1.26 3.82 -16.72
C LEU A 120 0.75 5.06 -17.45
N CYS A 121 -0.11 5.88 -16.84
CA CYS A 121 -0.56 7.11 -17.46
C CYS A 121 0.63 8.05 -17.72
N PRO A 122 0.81 8.55 -18.97
CA PRO A 122 1.95 9.44 -19.29
C PRO A 122 2.08 10.63 -18.33
N LYS A 123 0.96 11.24 -17.95
CA LYS A 123 0.95 12.35 -16.98
C LYS A 123 1.44 11.95 -15.60
N ILE A 124 1.11 10.72 -15.13
CA ILE A 124 1.54 10.25 -13.82
C ILE A 124 3.00 9.78 -13.83
N GLN A 125 3.52 9.36 -14.97
CA GLN A 125 4.94 8.98 -15.09
C GLN A 125 5.88 10.16 -14.83
N ILE A 126 5.49 11.37 -15.25
CA ILE A 126 6.25 12.60 -14.94
C ILE A 126 6.34 12.80 -13.41
N PHE A 127 5.21 12.67 -12.72
CA PHE A 127 5.19 12.73 -11.24
C PHE A 127 6.11 11.67 -10.62
N TRP A 128 6.04 10.43 -11.08
CA TRP A 128 6.90 9.36 -10.57
C TRP A 128 8.39 9.61 -10.85
N GLY A 129 8.75 10.17 -11.99
CA GLY A 129 10.13 10.58 -12.29
C GLY A 129 10.67 11.56 -11.24
N HIS A 130 9.91 12.60 -10.92
CA HIS A 130 10.27 13.57 -9.88
C HIS A 130 10.35 12.92 -8.49
N VAL A 131 9.41 12.01 -8.17
CA VAL A 131 9.43 11.26 -6.92
C VAL A 131 10.68 10.40 -6.82
N CYS A 132 11.01 9.61 -7.85
CA CYS A 132 12.19 8.73 -7.85
C CYS A 132 13.48 9.54 -7.63
N THR A 133 13.62 10.66 -8.33
CA THR A 133 14.77 11.57 -8.14
C THR A 133 14.85 12.07 -6.69
N THR A 134 13.72 12.51 -6.13
CA THR A 134 13.69 13.04 -4.76
C THR A 134 13.92 11.94 -3.72
N VAL A 135 13.33 10.76 -3.90
CA VAL A 135 13.60 9.60 -3.02
C VAL A 135 15.06 9.19 -3.08
N GLY A 136 15.67 9.22 -4.27
CA GLY A 136 17.10 8.98 -4.43
C GLY A 136 17.95 9.97 -3.62
N LYS A 137 17.62 11.26 -3.66
CA LYS A 137 18.27 12.29 -2.82
C LYS A 137 18.09 12.02 -1.33
N ILE A 138 16.89 11.62 -0.90
CA ILE A 138 16.60 11.28 0.51
C ILE A 138 17.42 10.07 0.96
N LEU A 139 17.47 9.01 0.14
CA LEU A 139 18.14 7.75 0.50
C LEU A 139 19.66 7.81 0.31
N GLY A 140 20.16 8.73 -0.52
CA GLY A 140 21.57 8.87 -0.85
C GLY A 140 22.07 7.93 -1.94
N TYR A 141 21.18 7.33 -2.74
CA TYR A 141 21.51 6.48 -3.89
C TYR A 141 20.35 6.43 -4.89
N THR A 142 20.66 6.12 -6.16
CA THR A 142 19.66 6.03 -7.22
C THR A 142 18.73 4.84 -6.99
N ILE A 143 17.43 5.07 -7.13
CA ILE A 143 16.42 4.00 -7.13
C ILE A 143 15.97 3.70 -8.57
N PRO A 144 15.60 2.45 -8.88
CA PRO A 144 15.11 2.09 -10.21
C PRO A 144 13.82 2.81 -10.56
N ASN A 145 13.65 3.16 -11.83
CA ASN A 145 12.45 3.79 -12.34
C ASN A 145 11.22 2.87 -12.38
N ASN A 146 11.40 1.55 -12.20
CA ASN A 146 10.27 0.62 -12.13
C ASN A 146 9.57 0.67 -10.77
N VAL A 147 8.89 1.78 -10.53
CA VAL A 147 8.23 2.09 -9.25
C VAL A 147 7.10 1.13 -8.94
N MET A 148 6.43 0.58 -9.98
CA MET A 148 5.36 -0.40 -9.80
C MET A 148 5.89 -1.64 -9.10
N VAL A 149 7.02 -2.18 -9.56
CA VAL A 149 7.68 -3.33 -8.92
C VAL A 149 8.14 -2.98 -7.50
N LEU A 150 8.73 -1.81 -7.29
CA LEU A 150 9.14 -1.35 -5.96
C LEU A 150 7.96 -1.22 -4.98
N CYS A 151 6.81 -0.77 -5.47
CA CYS A 151 5.61 -0.62 -4.63
C CYS A 151 4.99 -1.95 -4.20
N VAL A 152 5.21 -3.00 -4.98
CA VAL A 152 4.56 -4.31 -4.82
C VAL A 152 5.54 -5.34 -4.27
N LEU A 153 6.74 -5.43 -4.84
CA LEU A 153 7.73 -6.45 -4.51
C LEU A 153 8.92 -5.86 -3.75
N ASN A 154 9.37 -6.62 -2.76
CA ASN A 154 10.57 -6.30 -1.99
C ASN A 154 11.79 -6.92 -2.68
N LYS A 155 12.12 -6.50 -3.91
CA LYS A 155 13.33 -7.02 -4.56
C LYS A 155 14.55 -6.17 -4.17
N ASN A 156 15.67 -6.81 -3.93
CA ASN A 156 16.99 -6.45 -3.41
C ASN A 156 17.66 -5.13 -3.88
N VAL A 157 16.89 -4.18 -4.37
CA VAL A 157 17.36 -2.91 -4.91
C VAL A 157 17.50 -1.85 -3.82
N ILE A 158 16.72 -1.97 -2.75
CA ILE A 158 16.74 -1.03 -1.63
C ILE A 158 17.51 -1.65 -0.47
N ILE A 159 18.46 -0.91 0.08
CA ILE A 159 19.24 -1.32 1.25
C ILE A 159 18.27 -1.62 2.41
N LYS A 160 18.44 -2.77 3.06
CA LYS A 160 17.52 -3.29 4.08
C LYS A 160 17.15 -2.28 5.17
N LYS A 161 18.13 -1.46 5.61
CA LYS A 161 17.90 -0.40 6.63
C LYS A 161 16.97 0.70 6.16
N ASP A 162 16.97 1.01 4.85
CA ASP A 162 16.19 2.11 4.24
C ASP A 162 14.80 1.65 3.80
N TRP A 163 14.57 0.36 3.78
CA TRP A 163 13.35 -0.24 3.26
C TRP A 163 12.07 0.29 3.92
N TYR A 164 12.13 0.50 5.22
CA TYR A 164 10.99 1.05 5.96
C TYR A 164 10.61 2.45 5.47
N LEU A 165 11.60 3.35 5.37
CA LEU A 165 11.40 4.72 4.90
C LEU A 165 10.95 4.74 3.45
N CYS A 166 11.60 3.97 2.58
CA CYS A 166 11.23 3.86 1.17
C CYS A 166 9.76 3.45 1.00
N LYS A 167 9.28 2.43 1.71
CA LYS A 167 7.86 2.03 1.69
C LYS A 167 6.92 3.16 2.06
N ILE A 168 7.25 3.94 3.08
CA ILE A 168 6.44 5.07 3.51
C ILE A 168 6.40 6.14 2.42
N LEU A 169 7.55 6.49 1.85
CA LEU A 169 7.65 7.46 0.78
C LEU A 169 6.78 7.05 -0.43
N LEU A 170 6.87 5.79 -0.86
CA LEU A 170 6.06 5.27 -1.96
C LEU A 170 4.56 5.17 -1.62
N MET A 171 4.22 4.83 -0.38
CA MET A 171 2.82 4.82 0.08
C MET A 171 2.23 6.23 0.09
N ALA A 172 3.00 7.23 0.50
CA ALA A 172 2.60 8.64 0.46
C ALA A 172 2.33 9.11 -0.99
N CYS A 173 3.12 8.65 -1.97
CA CYS A 173 2.86 8.91 -3.39
C CYS A 173 1.50 8.35 -3.84
N LYS A 174 1.23 7.08 -3.56
CA LYS A 174 -0.07 6.47 -3.87
C LYS A 174 -1.22 7.22 -3.20
N LYS A 175 -1.00 7.72 -1.99
CA LYS A 175 -2.00 8.54 -1.29
C LYS A 175 -2.21 9.90 -1.94
N ALA A 176 -1.16 10.57 -2.40
CA ALA A 176 -1.26 11.81 -3.16
C ALA A 176 -2.05 11.59 -4.46
N ILE A 177 -1.75 10.51 -5.20
CA ILE A 177 -2.50 10.11 -6.39
C ILE A 177 -3.99 9.94 -6.10
N THR A 178 -4.34 9.23 -5.01
CA THR A 178 -5.76 9.04 -4.64
C THR A 178 -6.46 10.32 -4.17
N LYS A 179 -5.74 11.32 -3.71
CA LYS A 179 -6.30 12.66 -3.41
C LYS A 179 -6.62 13.47 -4.67
N CYS A 180 -5.93 13.17 -5.76
CA CYS A 180 -6.17 13.76 -7.08
C CYS A 180 -6.93 12.79 -8.01
N TRP A 181 -7.77 11.88 -7.47
CA TRP A 181 -8.34 10.75 -8.20
C TRP A 181 -9.09 11.16 -9.46
N TYR A 182 -9.96 12.16 -9.35
CA TYR A 182 -10.77 12.68 -10.46
C TYR A 182 -10.20 13.94 -11.13
N LYS A 183 -8.97 14.33 -10.77
CA LYS A 183 -8.34 15.52 -11.34
C LYS A 183 -7.64 15.19 -12.65
N THR A 184 -7.63 16.14 -13.58
CA THR A 184 -6.89 16.05 -14.84
C THR A 184 -5.38 16.13 -14.62
N GLU A 185 -4.95 16.86 -13.60
CA GLU A 185 -3.54 17.01 -13.27
C GLU A 185 -3.09 16.00 -12.21
N PRO A 186 -1.87 15.44 -12.35
CA PRO A 186 -1.25 14.60 -11.34
C PRO A 186 -0.96 15.41 -10.07
N PRO A 187 -0.71 14.76 -8.92
CA PRO A 187 -0.29 15.46 -7.72
C PRO A 187 1.08 16.15 -7.94
N SER A 188 1.27 17.28 -7.28
CA SER A 188 2.58 17.96 -7.23
C SER A 188 3.52 17.27 -6.22
N ILE A 189 4.82 17.53 -6.34
CA ILE A 189 5.83 17.08 -5.37
C ILE A 189 5.52 17.63 -3.97
N ASN A 190 5.05 18.88 -3.87
CA ASN A 190 4.68 19.47 -2.57
C ASN A 190 3.53 18.71 -1.92
N GLN A 191 2.49 18.36 -2.68
CA GLN A 191 1.37 17.55 -2.17
C GLN A 191 1.81 16.17 -1.68
N TRP A 192 2.80 15.55 -2.34
CA TRP A 192 3.41 14.33 -1.86
C TRP A 192 4.23 14.56 -0.58
N MET A 193 5.09 15.57 -0.54
CA MET A 193 5.89 15.92 0.63
C MET A 193 5.00 16.16 1.86
N ASP A 194 3.86 16.82 1.69
CA ASP A 194 2.90 17.04 2.78
C ASP A 194 2.33 15.72 3.31
N LYS A 195 2.11 14.71 2.44
CA LYS A 195 1.70 13.39 2.89
C LYS A 195 2.81 12.66 3.66
N VAL A 196 4.06 12.84 3.26
CA VAL A 196 5.19 12.28 4.02
C VAL A 196 5.32 12.97 5.38
N LYS A 197 5.19 14.30 5.45
CA LYS A 197 5.18 15.07 6.70
C LYS A 197 4.05 14.60 7.63
N GLU A 198 2.83 14.43 7.11
CA GLU A 198 1.68 13.89 7.85
C GLU A 198 2.02 12.52 8.47
N MET A 199 2.59 11.61 7.67
CA MET A 199 2.98 10.28 8.16
C MET A 199 4.09 10.36 9.21
N CYS A 200 5.09 11.18 8.99
CA CYS A 200 6.20 11.39 9.93
C CYS A 200 5.68 11.85 11.29
N LEU A 201 4.81 12.86 11.31
CA LEU A 201 4.20 13.39 12.53
C LEU A 201 3.39 12.32 13.28
N MET A 202 2.52 11.60 12.56
CA MET A 202 1.70 10.52 13.13
C MET A 202 2.56 9.41 13.73
N GLU A 203 3.65 9.04 13.06
CA GLU A 203 4.58 8.03 13.58
C GLU A 203 5.38 8.55 14.77
N LYS A 204 5.86 9.80 14.72
CA LYS A 204 6.55 10.42 15.87
C LYS A 204 5.68 10.33 17.12
N MET A 205 4.42 10.74 17.04
CA MET A 205 3.47 10.64 18.15
C MET A 205 3.29 9.19 18.63
N THR A 206 3.07 8.26 17.70
CA THR A 206 2.84 6.86 18.04
C THR A 206 4.06 6.21 18.69
N PHE A 207 5.27 6.49 18.20
CA PHE A 207 6.51 5.97 18.79
C PHE A 207 6.81 6.60 20.15
N SER A 208 6.51 7.89 20.32
CA SER A 208 6.65 8.57 21.62
C SER A 208 5.72 7.96 22.68
N LEU A 209 4.44 7.77 22.35
CA LEU A 209 3.46 7.13 23.25
C LEU A 209 3.81 5.68 23.61
N ARG A 210 4.64 5.03 22.80
CA ARG A 210 5.12 3.66 23.06
C ARG A 210 6.52 3.61 23.66
N PHE A 211 7.07 4.72 24.11
CA PHE A 211 8.44 4.83 24.64
C PHE A 211 9.52 4.30 23.68
N ARG A 212 9.33 4.47 22.37
CA ARG A 212 10.22 3.99 21.30
C ARG A 212 10.81 5.10 20.44
N GLY A 213 11.11 6.24 21.06
CA GLY A 213 11.65 7.43 20.37
C GLY A 213 12.92 7.14 19.57
N ALA A 214 13.86 6.37 20.13
CA ALA A 214 15.09 5.98 19.42
C ALA A 214 14.80 5.17 18.13
N THR A 215 13.75 4.33 18.12
CA THR A 215 13.34 3.61 16.92
C THR A 215 12.80 4.55 15.85
N PHE A 216 12.04 5.58 16.24
CA PHE A 216 11.58 6.63 15.34
C PHE A 216 12.76 7.36 14.69
N LEU A 217 13.68 7.87 15.51
CA LEU A 217 14.86 8.61 15.03
C LEU A 217 15.62 7.79 13.97
N ARG A 218 15.94 6.53 14.26
CA ARG A 218 16.64 5.64 13.32
C ARG A 218 15.88 5.42 12.01
N LYS A 219 14.55 5.27 12.06
CA LYS A 219 13.74 5.01 10.87
C LYS A 219 13.54 6.24 9.98
N TRP A 220 13.54 7.42 10.57
CA TRP A 220 13.26 8.67 9.89
C TRP A 220 14.50 9.56 9.73
N GLU A 221 15.68 9.07 10.09
CA GLU A 221 16.95 9.81 10.07
C GLU A 221 17.18 10.53 8.73
N LYS A 222 17.17 9.79 7.63
CA LYS A 222 17.43 10.34 6.29
C LYS A 222 16.38 11.35 5.84
N TRP A 223 15.13 11.14 6.20
CA TRP A 223 14.07 12.11 5.92
C TRP A 223 14.26 13.40 6.71
N THR A 224 14.56 13.32 8.00
CA THR A 224 14.76 14.49 8.83
C THR A 224 16.01 15.28 8.43
N ALA A 225 17.08 14.60 8.04
CA ALA A 225 18.27 15.23 7.48
C ALA A 225 17.95 15.97 6.16
N PHE A 226 17.25 15.32 5.25
CA PHE A 226 16.82 15.91 3.97
C PHE A 226 15.97 17.17 4.17
N ILE A 227 15.02 17.17 5.11
CA ILE A 227 14.19 18.35 5.38
C ILE A 227 15.01 19.49 5.95
N LYS A 228 15.95 19.23 6.87
CA LYS A 228 16.84 20.26 7.43
C LYS A 228 17.68 20.91 6.34
N SER A 229 18.35 20.12 5.51
CA SER A 229 19.20 20.67 4.43
C SER A 229 18.44 21.52 3.41
N ASN A 230 17.15 21.24 3.18
CA ASN A 230 16.34 22.08 2.27
C ASN A 230 15.81 23.36 2.94
N VAL A 231 15.67 23.39 4.26
CA VAL A 231 15.31 24.64 4.99
C VAL A 231 16.49 25.58 5.00
N ASP A 232 17.69 25.07 5.28
CA ASP A 232 18.93 25.86 5.33
C ASP A 232 19.31 26.45 3.95
N ALA A 233 18.93 25.78 2.86
CA ALA A 233 19.16 26.24 1.49
C ALA A 233 18.19 27.33 1.01
N THR A 234 17.11 27.59 1.75
CA THR A 234 16.07 28.59 1.41
C THR A 234 16.07 29.80 2.36
N SER A 235 16.93 29.78 3.35
CA SER A 235 17.21 30.91 4.29
C SER A 235 18.41 31.71 3.83
#